data_9f8beedae0c3f2f525ee7df42c65b772
#
_entry.id   9f8beedae0c3f2f525ee7df42c65b772
#
_cell.length_a   1.000
_cell.length_b   1.000
_cell.length_c   1.000
_cell.angle_alpha   90.00
_cell.angle_beta   90.00
_cell.angle_gamma   90.00
#
_symmetry.space_group_name_H-M   'P 1'
#
loop_
_entity.id
_entity.type
_entity.pdbx_description
1 polymer ?
#
loop_
_entity_poly.entity_id
_entity_poly.type
_entity_poly.pdbx_seq_one_letter_code
_entity_poly.pdbx_strand_id
1 'polypeptide(L)'
;LDASNIKHYAESCPIEEINKAMVSKRGTGKKGFPEYLAMSGDFVIVIEDKAKIEDQAKYLNDNETLLMDTSSVTKYAENGALHYALSIIQNTNFKKVIAFGCSGTDEKRIVIRPIYVSPTGYKVLPKVKDFNQFSANNIDRYYNEVVCGNESIERVELKTILDRAKSLNDDLRNYGQLGDSEKPLVVSAILLALEEKDFSTEN
;
A
#
# COMPACT_ATOMS: atom_id res chain seq x y z
N LEU A 1 0.71 -7.94 -12.31
CA LEU A 1 1.49 -8.64 -11.25
C LEU A 1 2.90 -8.96 -11.74
N ASP A 2 3.06 -9.51 -12.94
CA ASP A 2 4.39 -9.84 -13.49
C ASP A 2 5.32 -8.62 -13.57
N ALA A 3 4.81 -7.49 -14.07
CA ALA A 3 5.56 -6.25 -14.14
C ALA A 3 6.02 -5.72 -12.76
N SER A 4 5.35 -6.11 -11.68
CA SER A 4 5.66 -5.75 -10.30
C SER A 4 6.47 -6.83 -9.57
N ASN A 5 6.91 -7.88 -10.27
CA ASN A 5 7.65 -9.02 -9.74
C ASN A 5 6.97 -9.70 -8.54
N ILE A 6 5.63 -9.79 -8.58
CA ILE A 6 4.82 -10.47 -7.57
C ILE A 6 4.45 -11.85 -8.11
N LYS A 7 5.03 -12.90 -7.51
CA LYS A 7 4.67 -14.28 -7.84
C LYS A 7 3.22 -14.55 -7.45
N HIS A 8 2.41 -14.90 -8.43
CA HIS A 8 0.97 -15.10 -8.25
C HIS A 8 0.53 -16.44 -8.82
N TYR A 9 -0.67 -16.86 -8.41
CA TYR A 9 -1.27 -18.14 -8.75
C TYR A 9 -2.73 -17.89 -9.13
N ALA A 10 -3.17 -18.49 -10.24
CA ALA A 10 -4.57 -18.47 -10.64
C ALA A 10 -5.36 -19.49 -9.80
N GLU A 11 -6.51 -19.07 -9.28
CA GLU A 11 -7.50 -19.89 -8.56
C GLU A 11 -7.01 -20.55 -7.25
N SER A 12 -5.73 -20.92 -7.13
CA SER A 12 -5.19 -21.59 -5.94
C SER A 12 -3.73 -21.20 -5.71
N CYS A 13 -3.22 -21.44 -4.51
CA CYS A 13 -1.82 -21.18 -4.17
C CYS A 13 -1.17 -22.42 -3.52
N PRO A 14 0.17 -22.47 -3.37
CA PRO A 14 0.87 -23.58 -2.72
C PRO A 14 0.54 -23.75 -1.23
N ILE A 15 -0.13 -22.77 -0.60
CA ILE A 15 -0.44 -22.79 0.83
C ILE A 15 -1.81 -23.45 1.02
N GLU A 16 -1.79 -24.70 1.49
CA GLU A 16 -2.99 -25.50 1.64
C GLU A 16 -4.01 -24.90 2.63
N GLU A 17 -3.56 -24.24 3.67
CA GLU A 17 -4.38 -23.55 4.66
C GLU A 17 -5.26 -22.48 4.00
N ILE A 18 -4.68 -21.67 3.09
CA ILE A 18 -5.44 -20.66 2.33
C ILE A 18 -6.48 -21.33 1.42
N ASN A 19 -6.07 -22.37 0.68
CA ASN A 19 -6.98 -23.07 -0.22
C ASN A 19 -8.16 -23.73 0.51
N LYS A 20 -7.95 -24.19 1.74
CA LYS A 20 -9.02 -24.77 2.59
C LYS A 20 -9.96 -23.70 3.14
N ALA A 21 -9.46 -22.52 3.40
CA ALA A 21 -10.21 -21.42 4.01
C ALA A 21 -11.22 -20.78 3.03
N MET A 22 -10.98 -20.89 1.73
CA MET A 22 -11.79 -20.16 0.74
C MET A 22 -13.12 -20.84 0.45
N VAL A 23 -14.22 -20.07 0.62
CA VAL A 23 -15.59 -20.50 0.45
C VAL A 23 -16.21 -19.81 -0.78
N SER A 24 -17.06 -20.53 -1.51
CA SER A 24 -17.75 -20.00 -2.69
C SER A 24 -18.59 -18.75 -2.37
N LYS A 25 -18.46 -17.74 -3.19
CA LYS A 25 -19.29 -16.52 -3.19
C LYS A 25 -20.79 -16.80 -3.34
N ARG A 26 -21.18 -17.97 -3.84
CA ARG A 26 -22.59 -18.34 -4.09
C ARG A 26 -23.30 -18.89 -2.86
N GLY A 27 -22.67 -18.89 -1.69
CA GLY A 27 -23.31 -19.39 -0.46
C GLY A 27 -23.57 -20.90 -0.44
N THR A 28 -22.96 -21.67 -1.32
CA THR A 28 -23.20 -23.12 -1.47
C THR A 28 -22.45 -23.96 -0.43
N GLY A 29 -21.61 -23.36 0.39
CA GLY A 29 -20.69 -24.07 1.30
C GLY A 29 -19.58 -24.84 0.58
N LYS A 30 -19.53 -24.84 -0.76
CA LYS A 30 -18.45 -25.43 -1.54
C LYS A 30 -17.23 -24.52 -1.56
N LYS A 31 -16.10 -25.07 -2.01
CA LYS A 31 -14.90 -24.25 -2.26
C LYS A 31 -15.17 -23.22 -3.35
N GLY A 32 -14.57 -22.06 -3.18
CA GLY A 32 -14.51 -20.99 -4.17
C GLY A 32 -13.09 -20.47 -4.27
N PHE A 33 -12.77 -19.79 -5.36
CA PHE A 33 -11.43 -19.30 -5.61
C PHE A 33 -11.52 -17.87 -6.16
N PRO A 34 -10.60 -16.98 -5.76
CA PRO A 34 -10.42 -15.70 -6.42
C PRO A 34 -9.74 -15.90 -7.78
N GLU A 35 -9.72 -14.89 -8.61
CA GLU A 35 -9.01 -14.95 -9.90
C GLU A 35 -7.50 -15.16 -9.69
N TYR A 36 -6.90 -14.43 -8.72
CA TYR A 36 -5.49 -14.60 -8.38
C TYR A 36 -5.24 -14.54 -6.88
N LEU A 37 -4.23 -15.30 -6.47
CA LEU A 37 -3.64 -15.29 -5.13
C LEU A 37 -2.14 -15.02 -5.23
N ALA A 38 -1.60 -14.29 -4.26
CA ALA A 38 -0.16 -14.06 -4.14
C ALA A 38 0.25 -13.92 -2.68
N MET A 39 1.56 -14.01 -2.44
CA MET A 39 2.19 -13.66 -1.18
C MET A 39 3.17 -12.55 -1.42
N SER A 40 3.17 -11.56 -0.54
CA SER A 40 4.16 -10.49 -0.55
C SER A 40 4.52 -10.12 0.89
N GLY A 41 5.77 -10.38 1.30
CA GLY A 41 6.13 -10.33 2.71
C GLY A 41 5.18 -11.17 3.56
N ASP A 42 4.65 -10.58 4.62
CA ASP A 42 3.68 -11.21 5.55
C ASP A 42 2.21 -11.08 5.08
N PHE A 43 1.99 -10.54 3.88
CA PHE A 43 0.65 -10.29 3.37
C PHE A 43 0.20 -11.37 2.40
N VAL A 44 -1.03 -11.83 2.58
CA VAL A 44 -1.75 -12.54 1.53
C VAL A 44 -2.41 -11.52 0.60
N ILE A 45 -2.23 -11.71 -0.69
CA ILE A 45 -2.86 -10.88 -1.73
C ILE A 45 -3.96 -11.70 -2.40
N VAL A 46 -5.14 -11.11 -2.49
CA VAL A 46 -6.32 -11.67 -3.16
C VAL A 46 -6.77 -10.71 -4.25
N ILE A 47 -7.00 -11.19 -5.46
CA ILE A 47 -7.47 -10.35 -6.57
C ILE A 47 -8.73 -10.95 -7.18
N GLU A 48 -9.74 -10.11 -7.32
CA GLU A 48 -10.93 -10.34 -8.12
C GLU A 48 -10.99 -9.31 -9.23
N ASP A 49 -11.27 -9.75 -10.45
CA ASP A 49 -11.44 -8.87 -11.59
C ASP A 49 -12.83 -8.97 -12.22
N LYS A 50 -13.23 -7.89 -12.88
CA LYS A 50 -14.46 -7.79 -13.68
C LYS A 50 -14.18 -7.01 -14.95
N ALA A 51 -14.71 -7.50 -16.06
CA ALA A 51 -14.51 -6.84 -17.35
C ALA A 51 -15.14 -5.44 -17.43
N LYS A 52 -16.21 -5.21 -16.67
CA LYS A 52 -16.94 -3.94 -16.73
C LYS A 52 -16.59 -3.04 -15.56
N ILE A 53 -16.32 -1.76 -15.83
CA ILE A 53 -15.98 -0.76 -14.81
C ILE A 53 -17.13 -0.55 -13.82
N GLU A 54 -18.37 -0.63 -14.26
CA GLU A 54 -19.55 -0.52 -13.41
C GLU A 54 -19.71 -1.67 -12.41
N ASP A 55 -19.00 -2.78 -12.62
CA ASP A 55 -18.95 -3.90 -11.70
C ASP A 55 -17.78 -3.80 -10.69
N GLN A 56 -17.24 -2.60 -10.45
CA GLN A 56 -16.16 -2.37 -9.51
C GLN A 56 -16.57 -2.65 -8.06
N ALA A 57 -17.62 -2.00 -7.58
CA ALA A 57 -18.03 -2.12 -6.18
C ALA A 57 -19.52 -1.82 -5.98
N LYS A 58 -20.10 -2.40 -4.93
CA LYS A 58 -21.42 -2.06 -4.41
C LYS A 58 -21.31 -1.75 -2.93
N TYR A 59 -21.70 -0.53 -2.57
CA TYR A 59 -21.70 -0.04 -1.20
C TYR A 59 -23.12 -0.04 -0.60
N LEU A 60 -23.20 -0.03 0.73
CA LEU A 60 -24.40 0.35 1.45
C LEU A 60 -24.71 1.85 1.25
N ASN A 61 -25.83 2.30 1.79
CA ASN A 61 -26.26 3.70 1.65
C ASN A 61 -25.30 4.73 2.29
N ASP A 62 -24.36 4.28 3.12
CA ASP A 62 -23.29 5.08 3.71
C ASP A 62 -22.15 5.42 2.71
N ASN A 63 -22.11 4.75 1.55
CA ASN A 63 -21.05 4.82 0.55
C ASN A 63 -19.62 4.47 1.06
N GLU A 64 -19.52 3.86 2.22
CA GLU A 64 -18.26 3.48 2.85
C GLU A 64 -18.18 1.96 3.08
N THR A 65 -19.29 1.33 3.43
CA THR A 65 -19.37 -0.09 3.75
C THR A 65 -19.76 -0.90 2.51
N LEU A 66 -18.93 -1.88 2.15
CA LEU A 66 -19.21 -2.79 1.04
C LEU A 66 -20.39 -3.72 1.36
N LEU A 67 -21.32 -3.85 0.43
CA LEU A 67 -22.49 -4.73 0.59
C LEU A 67 -22.08 -6.19 0.38
N MET A 68 -22.28 -7.04 1.39
CA MET A 68 -21.75 -8.41 1.42
C MET A 68 -22.82 -9.51 1.19
N ASP A 69 -23.94 -9.17 0.55
CA ASP A 69 -24.90 -10.19 0.10
C ASP A 69 -24.38 -11.02 -1.08
N THR A 70 -24.93 -12.20 -1.27
CA THR A 70 -24.50 -13.16 -2.30
C THR A 70 -24.46 -12.56 -3.72
N SER A 71 -25.41 -11.70 -4.06
CA SER A 71 -25.46 -11.05 -5.37
C SER A 71 -24.29 -10.09 -5.53
N SER A 72 -24.04 -9.24 -4.53
CA SER A 72 -22.99 -8.25 -4.55
C SER A 72 -21.60 -8.86 -4.59
N VAL A 73 -21.31 -9.86 -3.75
CA VAL A 73 -20.00 -10.54 -3.74
C VAL A 73 -19.73 -11.34 -5.02
N THR A 74 -20.78 -11.76 -5.73
CA THR A 74 -20.63 -12.48 -6.99
C THR A 74 -20.39 -11.51 -8.15
N LYS A 75 -21.10 -10.38 -8.16
CA LYS A 75 -21.11 -9.45 -9.28
C LYS A 75 -19.95 -8.47 -9.25
N TYR A 76 -19.61 -7.91 -8.08
CA TYR A 76 -18.68 -6.79 -7.99
C TYR A 76 -17.28 -7.22 -7.53
N ALA A 77 -16.25 -6.62 -8.12
CA ALA A 77 -14.84 -6.96 -7.90
C ALA A 77 -14.41 -6.74 -6.43
N GLU A 78 -14.64 -5.56 -5.88
CA GLU A 78 -14.24 -5.23 -4.49
C GLU A 78 -14.98 -6.13 -3.47
N ASN A 79 -16.29 -6.36 -3.67
CA ASN A 79 -17.10 -7.19 -2.77
C ASN A 79 -16.66 -8.66 -2.81
N GLY A 80 -16.33 -9.19 -4.01
CA GLY A 80 -15.81 -10.53 -4.18
C GLY A 80 -14.41 -10.71 -3.57
N ALA A 81 -13.52 -9.75 -3.78
CA ALA A 81 -12.18 -9.76 -3.20
C ALA A 81 -12.24 -9.72 -1.66
N LEU A 82 -13.08 -8.83 -1.10
CA LEU A 82 -13.30 -8.75 0.35
C LEU A 82 -13.86 -10.06 0.92
N HIS A 83 -14.79 -10.73 0.22
CA HIS A 83 -15.34 -12.01 0.64
C HIS A 83 -14.25 -13.07 0.87
N TYR A 84 -13.32 -13.23 -0.09
CA TYR A 84 -12.23 -14.18 0.06
C TYR A 84 -11.22 -13.76 1.13
N ALA A 85 -10.91 -12.46 1.21
CA ALA A 85 -10.01 -11.96 2.24
C ALA A 85 -10.55 -12.19 3.66
N LEU A 86 -11.85 -11.97 3.89
CA LEU A 86 -12.51 -12.27 5.15
C LEU A 86 -12.47 -13.77 5.46
N SER A 87 -12.72 -14.62 4.45
CA SER A 87 -12.64 -16.08 4.62
C SER A 87 -11.23 -16.53 5.05
N ILE A 88 -10.18 -15.94 4.50
CA ILE A 88 -8.79 -16.22 4.89
C ILE A 88 -8.54 -15.76 6.32
N ILE A 89 -8.88 -14.52 6.68
CA ILE A 89 -8.66 -13.98 8.04
C ILE A 89 -9.38 -14.81 9.11
N GLN A 90 -10.61 -15.26 8.81
CA GLN A 90 -11.44 -16.01 9.76
C GLN A 90 -11.00 -17.47 9.94
N ASN A 91 -10.46 -18.09 8.89
CA ASN A 91 -10.24 -19.54 8.85
C ASN A 91 -8.76 -19.93 8.74
N THR A 92 -7.83 -18.99 8.88
CA THR A 92 -6.38 -19.23 8.85
C THR A 92 -5.66 -18.44 9.93
N ASN A 93 -4.35 -18.70 10.07
CA ASN A 93 -3.48 -17.93 10.95
C ASN A 93 -2.98 -16.62 10.34
N PHE A 94 -3.26 -16.34 9.07
CA PHE A 94 -2.89 -15.06 8.44
C PHE A 94 -3.67 -13.90 9.04
N LYS A 95 -2.96 -12.79 9.32
CA LYS A 95 -3.52 -11.61 10.01
C LYS A 95 -3.53 -10.36 9.13
N LYS A 96 -2.88 -10.41 7.97
CA LYS A 96 -2.75 -9.29 7.04
C LYS A 96 -3.11 -9.76 5.63
N VAL A 97 -4.22 -9.29 5.11
CA VAL A 97 -4.64 -9.57 3.73
C VAL A 97 -4.86 -8.25 3.02
N ILE A 98 -4.36 -8.14 1.80
CA ILE A 98 -4.72 -7.05 0.89
C ILE A 98 -5.53 -7.64 -0.25
N ALA A 99 -6.81 -7.28 -0.29
CA ALA A 99 -7.71 -7.67 -1.36
C ALA A 99 -7.77 -6.57 -2.42
N PHE A 100 -7.79 -6.93 -3.68
CA PHE A 100 -7.90 -6.00 -4.80
C PHE A 100 -9.16 -6.30 -5.60
N GLY A 101 -10.03 -5.29 -5.70
CA GLY A 101 -11.05 -5.25 -6.73
C GLY A 101 -10.50 -4.58 -7.97
N CYS A 102 -10.46 -5.30 -9.08
CA CYS A 102 -10.03 -4.79 -10.38
C CYS A 102 -11.22 -4.78 -11.34
N SER A 103 -11.36 -3.73 -12.16
CA SER A 103 -12.39 -3.72 -13.20
C SER A 103 -11.94 -2.97 -14.45
N GLY A 104 -12.47 -3.35 -15.59
CA GLY A 104 -12.14 -2.79 -16.90
C GLY A 104 -11.25 -3.71 -17.74
N THR A 105 -11.29 -3.50 -19.06
CA THR A 105 -10.50 -4.25 -20.05
C THR A 105 -9.57 -3.37 -20.87
N ASP A 106 -9.74 -2.06 -20.79
CA ASP A 106 -8.91 -1.08 -21.48
C ASP A 106 -7.83 -0.59 -20.52
N GLU A 107 -6.56 -0.72 -20.86
CA GLU A 107 -5.42 -0.29 -20.04
C GLU A 107 -5.54 1.17 -19.55
N LYS A 108 -6.20 2.03 -20.32
CA LYS A 108 -6.44 3.43 -19.96
C LYS A 108 -7.57 3.63 -18.94
N ARG A 109 -8.38 2.59 -18.69
CA ARG A 109 -9.58 2.66 -17.86
C ARG A 109 -9.66 1.57 -16.79
N ILE A 110 -8.57 0.86 -16.54
CA ILE A 110 -8.53 -0.13 -15.46
C ILE A 110 -8.62 0.61 -14.11
N VAL A 111 -9.51 0.13 -13.27
CA VAL A 111 -9.64 0.57 -11.88
C VAL A 111 -9.08 -0.52 -10.99
N ILE A 112 -8.10 -0.19 -10.15
CA ILE A 112 -7.50 -1.07 -9.16
C ILE A 112 -7.71 -0.43 -7.79
N ARG A 113 -8.46 -1.09 -6.91
CA ARG A 113 -8.69 -0.60 -5.55
C ARG A 113 -8.29 -1.65 -4.53
N PRO A 114 -7.29 -1.34 -3.67
CA PRO A 114 -6.91 -2.21 -2.57
C PRO A 114 -7.85 -2.04 -1.37
N ILE A 115 -8.02 -3.14 -0.62
CA ILE A 115 -8.76 -3.21 0.64
C ILE A 115 -7.84 -3.94 1.62
N TYR A 116 -7.46 -3.30 2.70
CA TYR A 116 -6.73 -3.96 3.78
C TYR A 116 -7.72 -4.68 4.70
N VAL A 117 -7.44 -5.94 5.02
CA VAL A 117 -8.28 -6.77 5.87
C VAL A 117 -7.44 -7.38 6.99
N SER A 118 -7.96 -7.30 8.22
CA SER A 118 -7.35 -7.80 9.44
C SER A 118 -8.41 -8.43 10.35
N PRO A 119 -8.03 -9.09 11.45
CA PRO A 119 -9.00 -9.63 12.42
C PRO A 119 -9.91 -8.58 13.04
N THR A 120 -9.52 -7.31 13.04
CA THR A 120 -10.30 -6.20 13.61
C THR A 120 -11.25 -5.55 12.63
N GLY A 121 -11.21 -5.92 11.34
CA GLY A 121 -12.06 -5.37 10.30
C GLY A 121 -11.32 -5.10 8.99
N TYR A 122 -11.92 -4.27 8.15
CA TYR A 122 -11.32 -3.90 6.87
C TYR A 122 -11.34 -2.39 6.65
N LYS A 123 -10.45 -1.93 5.77
CA LYS A 123 -10.35 -0.52 5.33
C LYS A 123 -10.22 -0.49 3.82
N VAL A 124 -11.14 0.18 3.14
CA VAL A 124 -11.02 0.47 1.71
C VAL A 124 -9.98 1.57 1.53
N LEU A 125 -9.00 1.33 0.66
CA LEU A 125 -7.86 2.21 0.46
C LEU A 125 -8.00 3.03 -0.83
N PRO A 126 -7.20 4.08 -1.02
CA PRO A 126 -7.20 4.85 -2.27
C PRO A 126 -6.89 3.96 -3.48
N LYS A 127 -7.49 4.30 -4.64
CA LYS A 127 -7.19 3.63 -5.91
C LYS A 127 -5.71 3.76 -6.26
N VAL A 128 -5.15 2.73 -6.85
CA VAL A 128 -3.75 2.69 -7.29
C VAL A 128 -3.68 2.51 -8.81
N LYS A 129 -2.55 2.86 -9.40
CA LYS A 129 -2.33 2.73 -10.84
C LYS A 129 -1.84 1.34 -11.24
N ASP A 130 -1.07 0.71 -10.36
CA ASP A 130 -0.41 -0.58 -10.59
C ASP A 130 -0.13 -1.30 -9.26
N PHE A 131 0.54 -2.44 -9.32
CA PHE A 131 0.86 -3.27 -8.15
C PHE A 131 2.28 -3.05 -7.61
N ASN A 132 3.07 -2.08 -8.10
CA ASN A 132 4.47 -1.91 -7.70
C ASN A 132 4.66 -1.66 -6.20
N GLN A 133 3.72 -0.94 -5.58
CA GLN A 133 3.75 -0.66 -4.14
C GLN A 133 3.49 -1.90 -3.27
N PHE A 134 3.06 -3.01 -3.87
CA PHE A 134 2.72 -4.26 -3.17
C PHE A 134 3.73 -5.37 -3.41
N SER A 135 4.85 -5.09 -4.04
CA SER A 135 5.99 -6.00 -4.12
C SER A 135 6.58 -6.25 -2.73
N ALA A 136 7.29 -7.37 -2.54
CA ALA A 136 7.88 -7.75 -1.24
C ALA A 136 8.78 -6.65 -0.63
N ASN A 137 9.41 -5.84 -1.46
CA ASN A 137 10.29 -4.75 -1.00
C ASN A 137 9.52 -3.46 -0.60
N ASN A 138 8.27 -3.30 -1.03
CA ASN A 138 7.52 -2.05 -0.90
C ASN A 138 6.28 -2.17 0.00
N ILE A 139 5.75 -3.38 0.19
CA ILE A 139 4.45 -3.58 0.84
C ILE A 139 4.41 -3.11 2.28
N ASP A 140 5.49 -3.29 3.04
CA ASP A 140 5.57 -2.83 4.42
C ASP A 140 5.56 -1.31 4.51
N ARG A 141 6.24 -0.62 3.57
CA ARG A 141 6.18 0.85 3.47
C ARG A 141 4.76 1.31 3.16
N TYR A 142 4.11 0.71 2.16
CA TYR A 142 2.72 1.03 1.82
C TYR A 142 1.78 0.82 3.02
N TYR A 143 1.94 -0.28 3.74
CA TYR A 143 1.17 -0.58 4.94
C TYR A 143 1.34 0.50 6.00
N ASN A 144 2.57 0.88 6.32
CA ASN A 144 2.84 1.89 7.33
C ASN A 144 2.30 3.27 6.95
N GLU A 145 2.51 3.70 5.70
CA GLU A 145 2.12 5.02 5.23
C GLU A 145 0.61 5.15 4.98
N VAL A 146 0.00 4.17 4.31
CA VAL A 146 -1.38 4.30 3.82
C VAL A 146 -2.40 3.63 4.75
N VAL A 147 -2.07 2.46 5.29
CA VAL A 147 -2.99 1.73 6.17
C VAL A 147 -2.93 2.29 7.58
N CYS A 148 -1.72 2.43 8.14
CA CYS A 148 -1.50 2.94 9.49
C CYS A 148 -1.52 4.48 9.57
N GLY A 149 -1.34 5.17 8.44
CA GLY A 149 -1.32 6.64 8.40
C GLY A 149 -0.05 7.26 8.99
N ASN A 150 1.04 6.48 9.08
CA ASN A 150 2.31 6.99 9.54
C ASN A 150 2.94 7.87 8.46
N GLU A 151 3.60 8.97 8.86
CA GLU A 151 4.40 9.75 7.91
C GLU A 151 5.55 8.86 7.38
N SER A 152 5.84 8.95 6.07
CA SER A 152 6.97 8.21 5.51
C SER A 152 8.28 8.68 6.12
N ILE A 153 9.21 7.75 6.31
CA ILE A 153 10.56 8.08 6.81
C ILE A 153 11.18 9.17 5.93
N GLU A 154 11.03 9.07 4.61
CA GLU A 154 11.52 10.06 3.65
C GLU A 154 10.91 11.46 3.87
N ARG A 155 9.62 11.57 4.24
CA ARG A 155 8.97 12.85 4.56
C ARG A 155 9.46 13.41 5.88
N VAL A 156 9.64 12.55 6.89
CA VAL A 156 10.17 12.95 8.20
C VAL A 156 11.61 13.43 8.05
N GLU A 157 12.44 12.71 7.29
CA GLU A 157 13.82 13.09 7.00
C GLU A 157 13.88 14.41 6.23
N LEU A 158 13.11 14.56 5.15
CA LEU A 158 13.06 15.78 4.36
C LEU A 158 12.60 16.97 5.20
N LYS A 159 11.56 16.83 6.00
CA LYS A 159 11.08 17.86 6.92
C LYS A 159 12.17 18.26 7.91
N THR A 160 12.84 17.27 8.51
CA THR A 160 13.94 17.51 9.45
C THR A 160 15.10 18.26 8.79
N ILE A 161 15.48 17.89 7.56
CA ILE A 161 16.51 18.57 6.77
C ILE A 161 16.10 20.02 6.50
N LEU A 162 14.85 20.24 6.06
CA LEU A 162 14.35 21.60 5.78
C LEU A 162 14.30 22.47 7.05
N ASP A 163 13.86 21.92 8.18
CA ASP A 163 13.83 22.64 9.46
C ASP A 163 15.24 23.00 9.94
N ARG A 164 16.21 22.09 9.80
CA ARG A 164 17.63 22.33 10.12
C ARG A 164 18.26 23.36 9.17
N ALA A 165 17.97 23.28 7.87
CA ALA A 165 18.46 24.26 6.89
C ALA A 165 17.89 25.65 7.17
N LYS A 166 16.62 25.76 7.58
CA LYS A 166 16.02 27.03 8.00
C LYS A 166 16.70 27.58 9.25
N SER A 167 16.89 26.75 10.28
CA SER A 167 17.59 27.15 11.51
C SER A 167 19.00 27.65 11.21
N LEU A 168 19.76 26.91 10.38
CA LEU A 168 21.09 27.32 9.95
C LEU A 168 21.08 28.68 9.23
N ASN A 169 20.11 28.91 8.33
CA ASN A 169 19.97 30.19 7.64
C ASN A 169 19.68 31.35 8.62
N ASP A 170 18.86 31.11 9.64
CA ASP A 170 18.54 32.10 10.67
C ASP A 170 19.76 32.37 11.57
N ASP A 171 20.55 31.35 11.90
CA ASP A 171 21.80 31.47 12.68
C ASP A 171 22.86 32.26 11.91
N LEU A 172 23.06 31.95 10.63
CA LEU A 172 23.97 32.70 9.75
C LEU A 172 23.58 34.17 9.62
N ARG A 173 22.28 34.47 9.64
CA ARG A 173 21.75 35.84 9.60
C ARG A 173 21.99 36.57 10.93
N ASN A 174 21.62 35.91 12.05
CA ASN A 174 21.56 36.58 13.36
C ASN A 174 22.91 36.67 14.03
N TYR A 175 23.76 35.65 13.86
CA TYR A 175 25.07 35.57 14.53
C TYR A 175 26.24 35.77 13.58
N GLY A 176 26.14 35.29 12.33
CA GLY A 176 27.19 35.45 11.33
C GLY A 176 27.18 36.81 10.63
N GLN A 177 26.11 37.58 10.74
CA GLN A 177 25.90 38.86 10.02
C GLN A 177 26.10 38.76 8.51
N LEU A 178 25.88 37.56 7.95
CA LEU A 178 26.09 37.27 6.53
C LEU A 178 24.93 37.75 5.68
N GLY A 179 25.24 38.41 4.58
CA GLY A 179 24.25 38.75 3.54
C GLY A 179 23.76 37.56 2.77
N ASP A 180 22.63 37.71 2.06
CA ASP A 180 21.98 36.61 1.34
C ASP A 180 22.87 36.00 0.24
N SER A 181 23.82 36.75 -0.31
CA SER A 181 24.78 36.26 -1.31
C SER A 181 25.97 35.50 -0.69
N GLU A 182 26.24 35.70 0.59
CA GLU A 182 27.40 35.11 1.30
C GLU A 182 27.01 33.75 1.94
N LYS A 183 25.77 33.61 2.40
CA LYS A 183 25.29 32.40 3.05
C LYS A 183 25.51 31.14 2.23
N PRO A 184 25.16 31.07 0.91
CA PRO A 184 25.40 29.86 0.10
C PRO A 184 26.89 29.49 0.01
N LEU A 185 27.79 30.47 -0.02
CA LEU A 185 29.25 30.24 -0.06
C LEU A 185 29.73 29.58 1.24
N VAL A 186 29.28 30.10 2.39
CA VAL A 186 29.67 29.57 3.71
C VAL A 186 29.11 28.15 3.88
N VAL A 187 27.84 27.91 3.54
CA VAL A 187 27.24 26.57 3.62
C VAL A 187 27.96 25.58 2.70
N SER A 188 28.28 25.97 1.47
CA SER A 188 29.05 25.13 0.54
C SER A 188 30.47 24.82 1.07
N ALA A 189 31.13 25.79 1.65
CA ALA A 189 32.46 25.59 2.25
C ALA A 189 32.43 24.62 3.44
N ILE A 190 31.37 24.71 4.30
CA ILE A 190 31.18 23.79 5.43
C ILE A 190 30.91 22.36 4.90
N LEU A 191 30.03 22.20 3.90
CA LEU A 191 29.73 20.90 3.32
C LEU A 191 30.97 20.25 2.70
N LEU A 192 31.77 21.00 1.95
CA LEU A 192 33.03 20.52 1.40
C LEU A 192 34.05 20.13 2.48
N ALA A 193 34.12 20.89 3.56
CA ALA A 193 35.00 20.56 4.69
C ALA A 193 34.55 19.26 5.40
N LEU A 194 33.25 19.01 5.53
CA LEU A 194 32.71 17.79 6.13
C LEU A 194 32.93 16.53 5.27
N GLU A 195 33.18 16.69 3.97
CA GLU A 195 33.55 15.57 3.08
C GLU A 195 35.03 15.18 3.19
N GLU A 196 35.88 16.03 3.73
CA GLU A 196 37.30 15.73 3.97
C GLU A 196 37.45 14.72 5.11
N LYS A 197 38.17 13.61 4.85
CA LYS A 197 38.33 12.51 5.82
C LYS A 197 38.98 12.88 7.12
N ASP A 198 39.82 13.90 7.11
CA ASP A 198 40.60 14.36 8.26
C ASP A 198 39.97 15.57 8.97
N PHE A 199 38.77 16.01 8.51
CA PHE A 199 38.08 17.14 9.15
C PHE A 199 37.36 16.67 10.41
N SER A 200 37.68 17.30 11.55
CA SER A 200 37.00 17.07 12.81
C SER A 200 36.37 18.35 13.31
N THR A 201 35.12 18.27 13.76
CA THR A 201 34.40 19.35 14.44
C THR A 201 34.60 19.33 15.96
N GLU A 202 35.35 18.35 16.49
CA GLU A 202 35.68 18.24 17.92
C GLU A 202 36.99 18.99 18.19
N ASN A 203 36.93 19.98 19.09
CA ASN A 203 38.07 20.63 19.72
C ASN A 203 38.27 20.07 21.13
#